data_ad8adadf412c893d89688d0e3149c04c
#
_entry.id   ad8adadf412c893d89688d0e3149c04c
#
_cell.length_a   1.000
_cell.length_b   1.000
_cell.length_c   1.000
_cell.angle_alpha   90.00
_cell.angle_beta   90.00
_cell.angle_gamma   90.00
#
_symmetry.space_group_name_H-M   'P 1'
#
loop_
_entity.id
_entity.type
_entity.pdbx_description
1 polymer ?
#
loop_
_entity_poly.entity_id
_entity_poly.type
_entity_poly.pdbx_seq_one_letter_code
_entity_poly.pdbx_strand_id
1 'polypeptide(L)'
;LANGTAWAGAGNGYQIASMVKSGQNGVNRTVYAYAMSNGVADRNNILKFNFTASGNNFTLDANSAVGIAVSATEMASAEKTAKRDLNGDQVFGVNINASAVDAQGGLYKGTMLGKEFYIAGSGLRTGSTGSLARDLTGALVNADGTAWAPATGYSVASLVAERANNVVTG
;
A
#
# COMPACT_ATOMS: atom_id res chain seq x y z
N LEU A 1 -20.09 -14.15 8.96
CA LEU A 1 -21.18 -13.19 8.75
C LEU A 1 -21.95 -12.98 10.07
N ALA A 2 -22.67 -11.88 10.20
CA ALA A 2 -23.44 -11.55 11.40
C ALA A 2 -24.54 -12.59 11.73
N ASN A 3 -25.01 -13.31 10.74
CA ASN A 3 -26.00 -14.39 10.87
C ASN A 3 -25.41 -15.75 11.24
N GLY A 4 -24.12 -15.82 11.58
CA GLY A 4 -23.43 -17.07 11.90
C GLY A 4 -22.98 -17.90 10.68
N THR A 5 -23.32 -17.47 9.45
CA THR A 5 -22.83 -18.14 8.24
C THR A 5 -21.33 -17.89 8.06
N ALA A 6 -20.58 -18.89 7.66
CA ALA A 6 -19.16 -18.72 7.34
C ALA A 6 -18.99 -17.73 6.18
N TRP A 7 -18.04 -16.79 6.32
CA TRP A 7 -17.68 -15.93 5.22
C TRP A 7 -16.72 -16.68 4.29
N ALA A 8 -17.10 -16.85 3.05
CA ALA A 8 -16.28 -17.45 2.01
C ALA A 8 -16.03 -16.41 0.93
N GLY A 9 -14.83 -15.87 0.85
CA GLY A 9 -14.46 -14.86 -0.14
C GLY A 9 -14.81 -15.30 -1.56
N ALA A 10 -14.42 -16.51 -1.95
CA ALA A 10 -14.70 -17.06 -3.28
C ALA A 10 -16.21 -17.21 -3.56
N GLY A 11 -17.01 -17.60 -2.57
CA GLY A 11 -18.47 -17.71 -2.71
C GLY A 11 -19.16 -16.35 -2.89
N ASN A 12 -18.48 -15.25 -2.52
CA ASN A 12 -18.96 -13.89 -2.67
C ASN A 12 -18.26 -13.17 -3.85
N GLY A 13 -17.51 -13.91 -4.66
CA GLY A 13 -16.84 -13.35 -5.82
C GLY A 13 -15.51 -12.65 -5.53
N TYR A 14 -14.86 -12.94 -4.42
CA TYR A 14 -13.57 -12.34 -4.05
C TYR A 14 -12.47 -13.39 -3.96
N GLN A 15 -11.30 -13.08 -4.49
CA GLN A 15 -10.10 -13.86 -4.29
C GLN A 15 -9.27 -13.23 -3.16
N ILE A 16 -9.05 -13.98 -2.08
CA ILE A 16 -8.26 -13.51 -0.94
C ILE A 16 -6.77 -13.48 -1.33
N ALA A 17 -6.17 -12.31 -1.23
CA ALA A 17 -4.72 -12.13 -1.41
C ALA A 17 -3.98 -12.39 -0.09
N SER A 18 -4.47 -11.82 1.01
CA SER A 18 -3.85 -11.97 2.32
C SER A 18 -4.81 -11.69 3.47
N MET A 19 -4.43 -12.12 4.67
CA MET A 19 -5.13 -11.79 5.90
C MET A 19 -4.13 -11.34 6.97
N VAL A 20 -4.47 -10.29 7.69
CA VAL A 20 -3.67 -9.74 8.80
C VAL A 20 -4.51 -9.63 10.04
N LYS A 21 -3.97 -10.13 11.15
CA LYS A 21 -4.57 -9.96 12.47
C LYS A 21 -3.95 -8.74 13.15
N SER A 22 -4.78 -7.81 13.57
CA SER A 22 -4.40 -6.64 14.36
C SER A 22 -4.88 -6.79 15.79
N GLY A 23 -4.15 -6.19 16.73
CA GLY A 23 -4.43 -6.19 18.16
C GLY A 23 -3.46 -7.04 18.96
N GLN A 24 -3.00 -6.51 20.10
CA GLN A 24 -2.19 -7.20 21.09
C GLN A 24 -2.98 -7.42 22.37
N ASN A 25 -2.69 -8.52 23.08
CA ASN A 25 -3.16 -8.78 24.45
C ASN A 25 -4.68 -8.89 24.65
N GLY A 26 -5.41 -9.55 23.74
CA GLY A 26 -6.74 -10.06 24.04
C GLY A 26 -7.90 -9.09 23.96
N VAL A 27 -7.66 -7.81 23.77
CA VAL A 27 -8.70 -6.78 23.65
C VAL A 27 -8.72 -6.22 22.22
N ASN A 28 -9.90 -6.18 21.59
CA ASN A 28 -10.13 -5.65 20.24
C ASN A 28 -9.29 -6.30 19.13
N ARG A 29 -9.41 -7.62 18.98
CA ARG A 29 -8.81 -8.31 17.85
C ARG A 29 -9.62 -8.02 16.60
N THR A 30 -8.96 -7.46 15.60
CA THR A 30 -9.50 -7.25 14.26
C THR A 30 -8.70 -8.10 13.27
N VAL A 31 -9.37 -8.70 12.31
CA VAL A 31 -8.75 -9.32 11.15
C VAL A 31 -9.10 -8.49 9.94
N TYR A 32 -8.09 -8.15 9.15
CA TYR A 32 -8.25 -7.53 7.84
C TYR A 32 -7.99 -8.57 6.76
N ALA A 33 -8.96 -8.80 5.88
CA ALA A 33 -8.75 -9.57 4.67
C ALA A 33 -8.60 -8.63 3.49
N TYR A 34 -7.51 -8.79 2.74
CA TYR A 34 -7.27 -8.08 1.49
C TYR A 34 -7.62 -9.01 0.34
N ALA A 35 -8.47 -8.56 -0.56
CA ALA A 35 -9.02 -9.38 -1.62
C ALA A 35 -9.12 -8.63 -2.94
N MET A 36 -8.95 -9.36 -4.02
CA MET A 36 -9.24 -8.89 -5.37
C MET A 36 -10.70 -9.17 -5.71
N SER A 37 -11.38 -8.26 -6.42
CA SER A 37 -12.74 -8.50 -6.86
C SER A 37 -12.77 -9.48 -8.03
N ASN A 38 -13.74 -10.34 -7.99
CA ASN A 38 -14.21 -11.30 -8.98
C ASN A 38 -13.31 -11.68 -10.16
N GLY A 39 -12.71 -12.86 -10.06
CA GLY A 39 -12.24 -13.62 -11.22
C GLY A 39 -11.08 -13.03 -12.00
N VAL A 40 -10.75 -11.78 -11.74
CA VAL A 40 -9.60 -11.10 -12.30
C VAL A 40 -8.59 -10.92 -11.17
N ALA A 41 -7.42 -11.51 -11.33
CA ALA A 41 -6.28 -11.28 -10.44
C ALA A 41 -5.77 -9.83 -10.63
N ASP A 42 -6.62 -8.85 -10.39
CA ASP A 42 -6.25 -7.44 -10.45
C ASP A 42 -5.68 -6.99 -9.11
N ARG A 43 -4.36 -7.14 -8.98
CA ARG A 43 -3.59 -6.74 -7.79
C ARG A 43 -3.52 -5.23 -7.59
N ASN A 44 -3.99 -4.46 -8.57
CA ASN A 44 -4.05 -3.01 -8.50
C ASN A 44 -5.39 -2.52 -7.91
N ASN A 45 -6.36 -3.40 -7.77
CA ASN A 45 -7.69 -3.07 -7.27
C ASN A 45 -8.04 -3.95 -6.07
N ILE A 46 -7.46 -3.62 -4.93
CA ILE A 46 -7.61 -4.38 -3.69
C ILE A 46 -8.74 -3.80 -2.84
N LEU A 47 -9.57 -4.70 -2.34
CA LEU A 47 -10.60 -4.41 -1.35
C LEU A 47 -10.16 -4.94 0.02
N LYS A 48 -10.48 -4.19 1.07
CA LYS A 48 -10.25 -4.57 2.46
C LYS A 48 -11.58 -4.90 3.13
N PHE A 49 -11.62 -6.05 3.79
CA PHE A 49 -12.73 -6.49 4.63
C PHE A 49 -12.28 -6.50 6.09
N ASN A 50 -13.07 -5.91 6.95
CA ASN A 50 -12.78 -5.85 8.38
C ASN A 50 -13.61 -6.91 9.10
N PHE A 51 -12.97 -7.63 10.02
CA PHE A 51 -13.62 -8.60 10.87
C PHE A 51 -13.28 -8.30 12.33
N THR A 52 -14.30 -8.20 13.17
CA THR A 52 -14.14 -7.96 14.60
C THR A 52 -14.34 -9.25 15.38
N ALA A 53 -13.54 -9.45 16.43
CA ALA A 53 -13.67 -10.61 17.29
C ALA A 53 -15.03 -10.60 18.02
N SER A 54 -15.74 -11.72 17.96
CA SER A 54 -16.99 -11.98 18.65
C SER A 54 -16.94 -13.39 19.26
N GLY A 55 -16.66 -13.46 20.55
CA GLY A 55 -16.38 -14.74 21.22
C GLY A 55 -15.16 -15.43 20.58
N ASN A 56 -15.36 -16.67 20.14
CA ASN A 56 -14.33 -17.47 19.47
C ASN A 56 -14.25 -17.24 17.94
N ASN A 57 -15.13 -16.41 17.39
CA ASN A 57 -15.25 -16.16 15.96
C ASN A 57 -14.83 -14.73 15.59
N PHE A 58 -14.70 -14.48 14.30
CA PHE A 58 -14.55 -13.16 13.72
C PHE A 58 -15.78 -12.86 12.85
N THR A 59 -16.47 -11.78 13.17
CA THR A 59 -17.66 -11.35 12.42
C THR A 59 -17.30 -10.23 11.46
N LEU A 60 -17.75 -10.35 10.22
CA LEU A 60 -17.58 -9.31 9.20
C LEU A 60 -18.29 -8.04 9.64
N ASP A 61 -17.56 -6.94 9.63
CA ASP A 61 -18.08 -5.61 9.91
C ASP A 61 -19.04 -5.18 8.78
N ALA A 62 -20.25 -4.75 9.14
CA ALA A 62 -21.26 -4.32 8.19
C ALA A 62 -20.79 -3.17 7.28
N ASN A 63 -19.94 -2.27 7.79
CA ASN A 63 -19.38 -1.15 7.02
C ASN A 63 -18.36 -1.60 5.96
N SER A 64 -17.89 -2.84 6.02
CA SER A 64 -16.98 -3.42 5.02
C SER A 64 -17.59 -4.61 4.26
N ALA A 65 -18.90 -4.80 4.34
CA ALA A 65 -19.56 -5.98 3.77
C ALA A 65 -19.39 -6.12 2.25
N VAL A 66 -19.24 -5.02 1.54
CA VAL A 66 -18.96 -4.98 0.09
C VAL A 66 -17.48 -4.75 -0.22
N GLY A 67 -16.64 -4.70 0.80
CA GLY A 67 -15.23 -4.34 0.69
C GLY A 67 -15.01 -2.82 0.63
N ILE A 68 -13.90 -2.39 1.17
CA ILE A 68 -13.44 -0.99 1.15
C ILE A 68 -12.25 -0.92 0.22
N ALA A 69 -12.31 -0.07 -0.80
CA ALA A 69 -11.19 0.12 -1.73
C ALA A 69 -9.95 0.61 -0.97
N VAL A 70 -8.80 0.00 -1.24
CA VAL A 70 -7.53 0.32 -0.60
C VAL A 70 -6.74 1.23 -1.52
N SER A 71 -6.37 2.41 -1.04
CA SER A 71 -5.46 3.30 -1.76
C SER A 71 -4.02 2.79 -1.72
N ALA A 72 -3.19 3.26 -2.65
CA ALA A 72 -1.77 2.92 -2.68
C ALA A 72 -1.05 3.30 -1.36
N THR A 73 -1.39 4.45 -0.78
CA THR A 73 -0.84 4.92 0.49
C THR A 73 -1.24 4.01 1.66
N GLU A 74 -2.51 3.59 1.71
CA GLU A 74 -2.99 2.66 2.74
C GLU A 74 -2.33 1.29 2.59
N MET A 75 -2.17 0.78 1.37
CA MET A 75 -1.50 -0.50 1.13
C MET A 75 -0.04 -0.44 1.58
N ALA A 76 0.71 0.59 1.18
CA ALA A 76 2.09 0.79 1.59
C ALA A 76 2.23 0.84 3.14
N SER A 77 1.32 1.56 3.81
CA SER A 77 1.28 1.64 5.28
C SER A 77 0.93 0.30 5.93
N ALA A 78 -0.03 -0.43 5.36
CA ALA A 78 -0.46 -1.73 5.87
C ALA A 78 0.65 -2.78 5.72
N GLU A 79 1.33 -2.83 4.58
CA GLU A 79 2.47 -3.72 4.34
C GLU A 79 3.66 -3.41 5.25
N LYS A 80 3.96 -2.13 5.45
CA LYS A 80 4.97 -1.68 6.42
C LYS A 80 4.68 -2.19 7.82
N THR A 81 3.42 -2.04 8.26
CA THR A 81 2.98 -2.48 9.58
C THR A 81 2.99 -4.00 9.72
N ALA A 82 2.48 -4.70 8.72
CA ALA A 82 2.41 -6.16 8.69
C ALA A 82 3.78 -6.81 8.40
N LYS A 83 4.73 -6.05 7.86
CA LYS A 83 6.05 -6.50 7.39
C LYS A 83 5.97 -7.63 6.38
N ARG A 84 4.99 -7.57 5.49
CA ARG A 84 4.78 -8.57 4.43
C ARG A 84 3.97 -8.01 3.26
N ASP A 85 4.08 -8.68 2.12
CA ASP A 85 3.22 -8.46 0.95
C ASP A 85 1.76 -8.79 1.30
N LEU A 86 0.86 -7.85 1.10
CA LEU A 86 -0.57 -7.98 1.38
C LEU A 86 -1.43 -8.02 0.13
N ASN A 87 -0.94 -7.49 -0.99
CA ASN A 87 -1.66 -7.48 -2.26
C ASN A 87 -1.30 -8.69 -3.16
N GLY A 88 -0.29 -9.46 -2.76
CA GLY A 88 0.16 -10.66 -3.44
C GLY A 88 0.93 -10.38 -4.74
N ASP A 89 1.49 -9.19 -4.91
CA ASP A 89 2.29 -8.83 -6.10
C ASP A 89 3.74 -9.30 -6.03
N GLN A 90 4.11 -9.98 -4.95
CA GLN A 90 5.45 -10.48 -4.63
C GLN A 90 6.45 -9.40 -4.29
N VAL A 91 5.99 -8.19 -4.06
CA VAL A 91 6.77 -7.06 -3.60
C VAL A 91 6.35 -6.70 -2.17
N PHE A 92 7.32 -6.33 -1.35
CA PHE A 92 7.04 -5.79 -0.03
C PHE A 92 7.20 -4.28 -0.07
N GLY A 93 6.07 -3.57 -0.13
CA GLY A 93 6.03 -2.12 -0.26
C GLY A 93 6.03 -1.65 -1.72
N VAL A 94 6.69 -0.53 -2.00
CA VAL A 94 6.69 0.09 -3.33
C VAL A 94 7.74 -0.56 -4.23
N ASN A 95 7.33 -1.02 -5.39
CA ASN A 95 8.26 -1.47 -6.41
C ASN A 95 8.90 -0.26 -7.08
N ILE A 96 10.21 -0.12 -6.96
CA ILE A 96 10.98 0.98 -7.52
C ILE A 96 11.82 0.47 -8.68
N ASN A 97 11.82 1.20 -9.80
CA ASN A 97 12.71 0.92 -10.92
C ASN A 97 14.16 0.95 -10.45
N ALA A 98 14.97 0.01 -10.93
CA ALA A 98 16.35 -0.19 -10.50
C ALA A 98 17.27 1.01 -10.80
N SER A 99 16.89 1.86 -11.75
CA SER A 99 17.62 3.07 -12.11
C SER A 99 16.96 4.31 -11.54
N ALA A 100 17.79 5.24 -11.03
CA ALA A 100 17.32 6.58 -10.70
C ALA A 100 16.76 7.28 -11.95
N VAL A 101 15.76 8.12 -11.74
CA VAL A 101 15.17 8.93 -12.82
C VAL A 101 16.10 10.06 -13.21
N ASP A 102 16.87 10.59 -12.25
CA ASP A 102 17.89 11.60 -12.47
C ASP A 102 19.30 11.02 -12.40
N ALA A 103 20.25 11.68 -13.07
CA ALA A 103 21.65 11.25 -13.13
C ALA A 103 22.36 11.28 -11.77
N GLN A 104 21.86 12.05 -10.82
CA GLN A 104 22.42 12.22 -9.48
C GLN A 104 21.86 11.22 -8.47
N GLY A 105 20.83 10.44 -8.84
CA GLY A 105 20.21 9.47 -7.96
C GLY A 105 19.37 10.09 -6.85
N GLY A 106 18.90 11.32 -7.03
CA GLY A 106 18.04 12.02 -6.06
C GLY A 106 16.56 11.71 -6.23
N LEU A 107 16.15 11.24 -7.41
CA LEU A 107 14.77 10.98 -7.77
C LEU A 107 14.59 9.58 -8.32
N TYR A 108 13.57 8.89 -7.87
CA TYR A 108 13.20 7.54 -8.31
C TYR A 108 11.74 7.48 -8.73
N LYS A 109 11.41 6.50 -9.56
CA LYS A 109 10.03 6.10 -9.86
C LYS A 109 9.68 4.82 -9.12
N GLY A 110 8.50 4.78 -8.54
CA GLY A 110 7.96 3.60 -7.91
C GLY A 110 6.50 3.36 -8.27
N THR A 111 6.03 2.13 -8.08
CA THR A 111 4.63 1.77 -8.30
C THR A 111 4.07 1.03 -7.11
N MET A 112 2.82 1.34 -6.76
CA MET A 112 2.01 0.62 -5.77
C MET A 112 0.55 0.65 -6.23
N LEU A 113 -0.08 -0.52 -6.30
CA LEU A 113 -1.46 -0.69 -6.81
C LEU A 113 -1.68 0.01 -8.17
N GLY A 114 -0.75 -0.17 -9.11
CA GLY A 114 -0.83 0.43 -10.43
C GLY A 114 -0.70 1.95 -10.48
N LYS A 115 -0.44 2.63 -9.37
CA LYS A 115 -0.15 4.06 -9.31
C LYS A 115 1.36 4.30 -9.34
N GLU A 116 1.78 5.20 -10.20
CA GLU A 116 3.17 5.64 -10.28
C GLU A 116 3.41 6.80 -9.29
N PHE A 117 4.56 6.76 -8.62
CA PHE A 117 5.03 7.80 -7.73
C PHE A 117 6.46 8.21 -8.08
N TYR A 118 6.75 9.49 -8.00
CA TYR A 118 8.10 9.99 -7.93
C TYR A 118 8.51 10.08 -6.46
N ILE A 119 9.69 9.56 -6.13
CA ILE A 119 10.12 9.39 -4.75
C ILE A 119 11.50 9.99 -4.60
N ALA A 120 11.66 10.91 -3.65
CA ALA A 120 12.96 11.48 -3.29
C ALA A 120 13.85 10.39 -2.69
N GLY A 121 15.12 10.38 -3.07
CA GLY A 121 16.08 9.35 -2.66
C GLY A 121 16.23 9.16 -1.16
N SER A 122 15.99 10.21 -0.36
CA SER A 122 15.99 10.12 1.09
C SER A 122 14.85 9.27 1.67
N GLY A 123 13.81 9.02 0.89
CA GLY A 123 12.68 8.15 1.27
C GLY A 123 12.92 6.68 0.97
N LEU A 124 14.00 6.35 0.26
CA LEU A 124 14.29 4.97 -0.12
C LEU A 124 14.91 4.20 1.05
N ARG A 125 14.36 3.04 1.31
CA ARG A 125 14.99 2.02 2.14
C ARG A 125 15.40 0.87 1.25
N THR A 126 16.69 0.78 0.95
CA THR A 126 17.26 -0.32 0.18
C THR A 126 17.17 -1.61 0.98
N GLY A 127 16.40 -2.58 0.48
CA GLY A 127 16.50 -3.97 0.90
C GLY A 127 17.61 -4.68 0.12
N SER A 128 18.01 -5.86 0.58
CA SER A 128 19.11 -6.66 0.01
C SER A 128 18.92 -7.12 -1.44
N THR A 129 17.83 -6.81 -2.08
CA THR A 129 17.48 -7.26 -3.44
C THR A 129 17.03 -6.15 -4.38
N GLY A 130 17.56 -4.94 -4.21
CA GLY A 130 17.36 -3.82 -5.15
C GLY A 130 16.02 -3.10 -4.96
N SER A 131 16.10 -1.82 -4.84
CA SER A 131 15.08 -0.80 -5.14
C SER A 131 13.64 -1.03 -4.65
N LEU A 132 13.45 -1.43 -3.38
CA LEU A 132 12.14 -1.48 -2.76
C LEU A 132 12.04 -0.41 -1.66
N ALA A 133 11.12 0.51 -1.77
CA ALA A 133 10.68 1.33 -0.63
C ALA A 133 9.58 0.56 0.12
N ARG A 134 9.71 0.47 1.43
CA ARG A 134 8.70 -0.20 2.28
C ARG A 134 7.47 0.66 2.54
N ASP A 135 7.54 1.91 2.16
CA ASP A 135 6.45 2.88 2.27
C ASP A 135 6.68 4.00 1.24
N LEU A 136 5.70 4.88 1.10
CA LEU A 136 5.78 6.04 0.23
C LEU A 136 6.45 7.25 0.92
N THR A 137 7.33 7.03 1.89
CA THR A 137 8.11 8.11 2.53
C THR A 137 9.00 8.77 1.48
N GLY A 138 8.90 10.08 1.35
CA GLY A 138 9.59 10.85 0.31
C GLY A 138 8.86 10.85 -1.04
N ALA A 139 7.65 10.30 -1.13
CA ALA A 139 6.83 10.45 -2.33
C ALA A 139 6.51 11.94 -2.58
N LEU A 140 6.65 12.35 -3.82
CA LEU A 140 6.24 13.68 -4.26
C LEU A 140 4.72 13.66 -4.47
N VAL A 141 4.03 14.57 -3.82
CA VAL A 141 2.57 14.68 -3.91
C VAL A 141 2.15 16.12 -4.18
N ASN A 142 1.01 16.28 -4.83
CA ASN A 142 0.34 17.56 -4.99
C ASN A 142 -0.25 18.02 -3.65
N ALA A 143 -0.70 19.27 -3.59
CA ALA A 143 -1.33 19.83 -2.39
C ALA A 143 -2.60 19.07 -1.93
N ASP A 144 -3.27 18.37 -2.84
CA ASP A 144 -4.43 17.51 -2.57
C ASP A 144 -4.05 16.08 -2.15
N GLY A 145 -2.74 15.78 -2.01
CA GLY A 145 -2.23 14.46 -1.64
C GLY A 145 -2.16 13.45 -2.78
N THR A 146 -2.53 13.82 -4.01
CA THR A 146 -2.37 12.95 -5.17
C THR A 146 -0.90 12.84 -5.59
N ALA A 147 -0.52 11.73 -6.23
CA ALA A 147 0.84 11.55 -6.74
C ALA A 147 1.21 12.68 -7.71
N TRP A 148 2.34 13.34 -7.46
CA TRP A 148 2.87 14.34 -8.36
C TRP A 148 3.53 13.66 -9.57
N ALA A 149 3.35 14.26 -10.74
CA ALA A 149 4.05 13.91 -11.96
C ALA A 149 4.35 15.18 -12.76
N PRO A 150 5.45 15.21 -13.55
CA PRO A 150 5.71 16.33 -14.44
C PRO A 150 4.57 16.46 -15.47
N ALA A 151 4.31 17.68 -15.91
CA ALA A 151 3.34 17.93 -16.97
C ALA A 151 3.72 17.20 -18.27
N THR A 152 2.74 16.89 -19.10
CA THR A 152 2.95 16.24 -20.39
C THR A 152 3.98 16.98 -21.23
N GLY A 153 4.97 16.27 -21.73
CA GLY A 153 6.07 16.84 -22.53
C GLY A 153 7.26 17.31 -21.71
N TYR A 154 7.19 17.21 -20.38
CA TYR A 154 8.32 17.52 -19.49
C TYR A 154 8.90 16.24 -18.88
N SER A 155 10.21 16.26 -18.63
CA SER A 155 10.94 15.27 -17.86
C SER A 155 11.70 15.93 -16.74
N VAL A 156 11.90 15.22 -15.64
CA VAL A 156 12.71 15.73 -14.54
C VAL A 156 14.18 15.51 -14.85
N ALA A 157 14.98 16.57 -14.85
CA ALA A 157 16.42 16.49 -15.06
C ALA A 157 17.17 16.15 -13.76
N SER A 158 16.74 16.73 -12.64
CA SER A 158 17.32 16.44 -11.32
C SER A 158 16.36 16.88 -10.20
N LEU A 159 16.57 16.33 -9.02
CA LEU A 159 15.93 16.76 -7.79
C LEU A 159 16.99 17.20 -6.78
N VAL A 160 16.82 18.40 -6.24
CA VAL A 160 17.65 18.92 -5.16
C VAL A 160 16.74 19.18 -3.95
N ALA A 161 17.05 18.57 -2.82
CA ALA A 161 16.37 18.88 -1.57
C ALA A 161 17.12 19.99 -0.83
N GLU A 162 16.48 21.14 -0.65
CA GLU A 162 16.99 22.19 0.22
C GLU A 162 16.73 21.86 1.68
N ARG A 163 17.72 22.09 2.52
CA ARG A 163 17.62 21.86 3.96
C ARG A 163 17.96 23.14 4.70
N ALA A 164 17.03 23.62 5.51
CA ALA A 164 17.29 24.64 6.50
C ALA A 164 17.20 23.99 7.90
N ASN A 165 18.25 24.13 8.71
CA ASN A 165 18.30 23.57 10.08
C ASN A 165 17.98 22.07 10.17
N ASN A 166 18.49 21.26 9.23
CA ASN A 166 18.21 19.82 9.08
C ASN A 166 16.75 19.46 8.74
N VAL A 167 15.92 20.42 8.40
CA VAL A 167 14.55 20.19 7.91
C VAL A 167 14.53 20.42 6.40
N VAL A 168 13.89 19.54 5.65
CA VAL A 168 13.65 19.74 4.20
C VAL A 168 12.61 20.86 4.06
N THR A 169 12.94 21.94 3.35
CA THR A 169 12.13 23.16 3.25
C THR A 169 11.56 23.42 1.86
N GLY A 170 11.83 22.57 0.89
CA GLY A 170 11.36 22.74 -0.49
C GLY A 170 11.06 21.43 -1.18
#